data_f25bfd387848d9cefb66b9efdee9cb17
#
_entry.id   f25bfd387848d9cefb66b9efdee9cb17
#
_cell.length_a   1.000
_cell.length_b   1.000
_cell.length_c   1.000
_cell.angle_alpha   90.00
_cell.angle_beta   90.00
_cell.angle_gamma   90.00
#
_symmetry.space_group_name_H-M   'P 1'
#
loop_
_entity.id
_entity.type
_entity.pdbx_description
1 polymer ?
#
loop_
_entity_poly.entity_id
_entity_poly.type
_entity_poly.pdbx_seq_one_letter_code
_entity_poly.pdbx_strand_id
1 'polypeptide(L)'
;NHPKVKVLSTDVSDYACTTYGHKLADISRWNPPRRFDLVVCHSVLQYLDNAATRAAIANLAAGCRHFMYLEIPTTADFDEVVDPAATDMSVHRRSGLWYRRALGEHFRQIGGGLWLSRDSAVPMYELEMPAPARR
;
A
#
# COMPACT_ATOMS: atom_id res chain seq x y z
N ASN A 1 19.36 7.19 9.98
CA ASN A 1 18.95 5.83 10.39
C ASN A 1 18.76 5.78 11.91
N HIS A 2 17.56 5.43 12.35
CA HIS A 2 17.30 5.20 13.76
C HIS A 2 17.77 3.77 14.12
N PRO A 3 18.74 3.57 15.04
CA PRO A 3 19.39 2.26 15.25
C PRO A 3 18.44 1.17 15.74
N LYS A 4 17.28 1.53 16.26
CA LYS A 4 16.25 0.59 16.75
C LYS A 4 15.21 0.19 15.71
N VAL A 5 15.20 0.84 14.55
CA VAL A 5 14.24 0.53 13.47
C VAL A 5 14.84 -0.52 12.53
N LYS A 6 14.15 -1.64 12.39
CA LYS A 6 14.50 -2.68 11.43
C LYS A 6 13.68 -2.50 10.17
N VAL A 7 14.33 -2.27 9.05
CA VAL A 7 13.69 -2.07 7.75
C VAL A 7 13.97 -3.26 6.84
N LEU A 8 12.93 -3.73 6.18
CA LEU A 8 13.01 -4.66 5.05
C LEU A 8 12.39 -3.95 3.85
N SER A 9 13.19 -3.71 2.82
CA SER A 9 12.72 -3.12 1.56
C SER A 9 12.75 -4.15 0.44
N THR A 10 11.77 -4.09 -0.44
CA THR A 10 11.62 -5.01 -1.57
C THR A 10 11.35 -4.25 -2.86
N ASP A 11 11.79 -4.82 -3.97
CA ASP A 11 11.49 -4.34 -5.32
C ASP A 11 11.44 -5.54 -6.28
N VAL A 12 10.81 -5.37 -7.45
CA VAL A 12 10.79 -6.36 -8.53
C VAL A 12 11.90 -6.12 -9.57
N SER A 13 12.56 -4.98 -9.51
CA SER A 13 13.64 -4.61 -10.40
C SER A 13 14.98 -5.13 -9.90
N ASP A 14 15.64 -5.97 -10.70
CA ASP A 14 17.02 -6.41 -10.41
C ASP A 14 17.97 -5.23 -10.25
N TYR A 15 17.81 -4.19 -11.07
CA TYR A 15 18.62 -2.98 -10.98
C TYR A 15 18.43 -2.27 -9.63
N ALA A 16 17.18 -2.07 -9.20
CA ALA A 16 16.90 -1.44 -7.91
C ALA A 16 17.41 -2.28 -6.74
N CYS A 17 17.25 -3.59 -6.80
CA CYS A 17 17.74 -4.50 -5.78
C CYS A 17 19.27 -4.48 -5.68
N THR A 18 19.96 -4.53 -6.81
CA THR A 18 21.44 -4.52 -6.86
C THR A 18 22.00 -3.16 -6.45
N THR A 19 21.38 -2.06 -6.90
CA THR A 19 21.90 -0.70 -6.69
C THR A 19 21.63 -0.21 -5.27
N TYR A 20 20.45 -0.51 -4.72
CA TYR A 20 19.98 0.07 -3.43
C TYR A 20 19.86 -0.95 -2.30
N GLY A 21 20.17 -2.23 -2.55
CA GLY A 21 20.15 -3.26 -1.54
C GLY A 21 18.74 -3.74 -1.15
N HIS A 22 17.77 -3.62 -2.05
CA HIS A 22 16.44 -4.18 -1.84
C HIS A 22 16.44 -5.70 -2.01
N LYS A 23 15.51 -6.38 -1.35
CA LYS A 23 15.24 -7.78 -1.60
C LYS A 23 14.40 -7.91 -2.88
N LEU A 24 14.83 -8.75 -3.83
CA LEU A 24 14.02 -9.06 -5.00
C LEU A 24 12.77 -9.82 -4.57
N ALA A 25 11.60 -9.24 -4.76
CA ALA A 25 10.32 -9.86 -4.40
C ALA A 25 9.15 -9.20 -5.15
N ASP A 26 8.28 -10.03 -5.71
CA ASP A 26 7.00 -9.62 -6.27
C ASP A 26 5.93 -9.69 -5.17
N ILE A 27 5.42 -8.55 -4.75
CA ILE A 27 4.45 -8.46 -3.64
C ILE A 27 3.13 -9.20 -3.93
N SER A 28 2.79 -9.45 -5.20
CA SER A 28 1.60 -10.23 -5.55
C SER A 28 1.77 -11.73 -5.29
N ARG A 29 3.01 -12.20 -5.09
CA ARG A 29 3.36 -13.62 -4.94
C ARG A 29 4.16 -13.92 -3.68
N TRP A 30 4.75 -12.90 -3.05
CA TRP A 30 5.64 -13.07 -1.92
C TRP A 30 4.95 -12.72 -0.61
N ASN A 31 5.01 -13.64 0.36
CA ASN A 31 4.58 -13.38 1.72
C ASN A 31 5.76 -12.88 2.55
N PRO A 32 5.58 -11.77 3.31
CA PRO A 32 6.59 -11.31 4.24
C PRO A 32 6.95 -12.39 5.28
N PRO A 33 8.23 -12.49 5.67
CA PRO A 33 8.69 -13.54 6.60
C PRO A 33 8.19 -13.33 8.04
N ARG A 34 7.64 -12.16 8.33
CA ARG A 34 7.10 -11.75 9.62
C ARG A 34 6.16 -10.57 9.45
N ARG A 35 5.41 -10.26 10.50
CA ARG A 35 4.62 -9.02 10.56
C ARG A 35 5.48 -7.83 10.96
N PHE A 36 5.20 -6.68 10.36
CA PHE A 36 5.84 -5.39 10.61
C PHE A 36 4.83 -4.43 11.23
N ASP A 37 5.29 -3.55 12.12
CA ASP A 37 4.41 -2.56 12.77
C ASP A 37 3.91 -1.51 11.78
N LEU A 38 4.73 -1.15 10.79
CA LEU A 38 4.40 -0.30 9.66
C LEU A 38 4.80 -0.99 8.35
N VAL A 39 3.88 -1.01 7.41
CA VAL A 39 4.13 -1.40 6.02
C VAL A 39 3.99 -0.16 5.15
N VAL A 40 4.92 0.04 4.22
CA VAL A 40 4.87 1.14 3.24
C VAL A 40 4.76 0.53 1.85
N CYS A 41 3.71 0.89 1.12
CA CYS A 41 3.53 0.54 -0.28
C CYS A 41 3.34 1.83 -1.08
N HIS A 42 4.37 2.21 -1.79
CA HIS A 42 4.44 3.48 -2.50
C HIS A 42 4.57 3.25 -3.99
N SER A 43 3.59 3.68 -4.76
CA SER A 43 3.60 3.64 -6.23
C SER A 43 3.90 2.26 -6.84
N VAL A 44 3.28 1.20 -6.30
CA VAL A 44 3.49 -0.18 -6.76
C VAL A 44 2.24 -0.77 -7.41
N LEU A 45 1.09 -0.64 -6.77
CA LEU A 45 -0.10 -1.41 -7.14
C LEU A 45 -0.70 -1.00 -8.50
N GLN A 46 -0.41 0.19 -9.00
CA GLN A 46 -0.86 0.63 -10.32
C GLN A 46 -0.25 -0.18 -11.47
N TYR A 47 0.88 -0.85 -11.25
CA TYR A 47 1.55 -1.68 -12.27
C TYR A 47 1.00 -3.11 -12.33
N LEU A 48 0.17 -3.51 -11.37
CA LEU A 48 -0.40 -4.84 -11.27
C LEU A 48 -1.81 -4.87 -11.87
N ASP A 49 -2.19 -5.97 -12.50
CA ASP A 49 -3.58 -6.19 -12.91
C ASP A 49 -4.51 -6.38 -11.68
N ASN A 50 -5.81 -6.51 -11.90
CA ASN A 50 -6.77 -6.59 -10.80
C ASN A 50 -6.55 -7.79 -9.89
N ALA A 51 -6.21 -8.95 -10.44
CA ALA A 51 -6.00 -10.17 -9.67
C ALA A 51 -4.71 -10.07 -8.85
N ALA A 52 -3.62 -9.63 -9.48
CA ALA A 52 -2.33 -9.41 -8.81
C ALA A 52 -2.41 -8.31 -7.75
N THR A 53 -3.17 -7.23 -8.00
CA THR A 53 -3.40 -6.17 -7.00
C THR A 53 -4.12 -6.70 -5.77
N ARG A 54 -5.17 -7.51 -5.93
CA ARG A 54 -5.87 -8.13 -4.78
C ARG A 54 -4.97 -9.07 -4.00
N ALA A 55 -4.16 -9.88 -4.70
CA ALA A 55 -3.18 -10.76 -4.06
C ALA A 55 -2.11 -9.95 -3.30
N ALA A 56 -1.61 -8.87 -3.89
CA ALA A 56 -0.66 -7.96 -3.24
C ALA A 56 -1.26 -7.33 -1.97
N ILE A 57 -2.50 -6.85 -2.01
CA ILE A 57 -3.19 -6.29 -0.84
C ILE A 57 -3.31 -7.35 0.27
N ALA A 58 -3.66 -8.59 -0.05
CA ALA A 58 -3.72 -9.67 0.92
C ALA A 58 -2.35 -9.98 1.55
N ASN A 59 -1.28 -9.97 0.75
CA ASN A 59 0.09 -10.19 1.23
C ASN A 59 0.58 -9.03 2.10
N LEU A 60 0.28 -7.78 1.72
CA LEU A 60 0.55 -6.60 2.56
C LEU A 60 -0.18 -6.70 3.89
N ALA A 61 -1.44 -7.12 3.89
CA ALA A 61 -2.22 -7.32 5.11
C ALA A 61 -1.64 -8.42 6.00
N ALA A 62 -1.23 -9.55 5.41
CA ALA A 62 -0.58 -10.63 6.14
C ALA A 62 0.72 -10.18 6.82
N GLY A 63 1.46 -9.26 6.19
CA GLY A 63 2.70 -8.67 6.72
C GLY A 63 2.49 -7.48 7.65
N CYS A 64 1.28 -6.94 7.75
CA CYS A 64 0.99 -5.72 8.51
C CYS A 64 0.43 -6.06 9.89
N ARG A 65 1.11 -5.58 10.96
CA ARG A 65 0.61 -5.72 12.32
C ARG A 65 -0.34 -4.58 12.70
N HIS A 66 0.03 -3.34 12.37
CA HIS A 66 -0.70 -2.17 12.82
C HIS A 66 -1.05 -1.24 11.67
N PHE A 67 -0.08 -0.59 11.05
CA PHE A 67 -0.32 0.48 10.08
C PHE A 67 0.25 0.16 8.71
N MET A 68 -0.46 0.60 7.68
CA MET A 68 0.07 0.67 6.33
C MET A 68 -0.03 2.11 5.83
N TYR A 69 1.08 2.62 5.29
CA TYR A 69 1.06 3.80 4.43
C TYR A 69 0.96 3.34 2.99
N LEU A 70 -0.02 3.87 2.28
CA LEU A 70 -0.30 3.51 0.90
C LEU A 70 -0.40 4.78 0.05
N GLU A 71 0.40 4.85 -1.00
CA GLU A 71 0.30 5.87 -2.02
C GLU A 71 0.10 5.21 -3.39
N ILE A 72 -1.01 5.50 -4.04
CA ILE A 72 -1.36 5.01 -5.37
C ILE A 72 -2.16 6.10 -6.08
N PRO A 73 -1.78 6.51 -7.30
CA PRO A 73 -2.61 7.39 -8.09
C PRO A 73 -3.87 6.65 -8.57
N THR A 74 -5.00 7.31 -8.40
CA THR A 74 -6.31 6.86 -8.91
C THR A 74 -6.61 7.45 -10.28
N THR A 75 -7.70 7.03 -10.92
CA THR A 75 -8.15 7.64 -12.18
C THR A 75 -8.31 9.15 -12.05
N ALA A 76 -8.87 9.63 -10.94
CA ALA A 76 -9.03 11.06 -10.70
C ALA A 76 -7.69 11.80 -10.61
N ASP A 77 -6.69 11.20 -9.95
CA ASP A 77 -5.36 11.79 -9.83
C ASP A 77 -4.66 11.87 -11.20
N PHE A 78 -4.82 10.84 -12.04
CA PHE A 78 -4.29 10.85 -13.41
C PHE A 78 -4.94 11.92 -14.28
N ASP A 79 -6.21 12.21 -14.05
CA ASP A 79 -6.95 13.19 -14.84
C ASP A 79 -6.70 14.64 -14.36
N GLU A 80 -6.40 14.86 -13.09
CA GLU A 80 -6.37 16.18 -12.46
C GLU A 80 -4.96 16.64 -12.01
N VAL A 81 -4.10 15.72 -11.61
CA VAL A 81 -2.86 16.07 -10.87
C VAL A 81 -1.60 15.55 -11.55
N VAL A 82 -1.65 14.35 -12.14
CA VAL A 82 -0.47 13.70 -12.70
C VAL A 82 -0.02 14.38 -13.99
N ASP A 83 1.27 14.72 -14.07
CA ASP A 83 1.90 15.17 -15.31
C ASP A 83 2.27 13.94 -16.19
N PRO A 84 1.58 13.74 -17.33
CA PRO A 84 1.86 12.60 -18.21
C PRO A 84 3.27 12.62 -18.83
N ALA A 85 3.89 13.79 -18.93
CA ALA A 85 5.23 13.92 -19.49
C ALA A 85 6.34 13.48 -18.51
N ALA A 86 6.04 13.51 -17.21
CA ALA A 86 6.96 13.16 -16.14
C ALA A 86 6.65 11.80 -15.48
N THR A 87 5.58 11.11 -15.93
CA THR A 87 5.07 9.91 -15.26
C THR A 87 4.98 8.74 -16.23
N ASP A 88 5.37 7.55 -15.77
CA ASP A 88 5.09 6.32 -16.52
C ASP A 88 3.58 6.07 -16.57
N MET A 89 3.02 6.14 -17.78
CA MET A 89 1.60 5.97 -18.05
C MET A 89 1.22 4.52 -18.38
N SER A 90 2.16 3.57 -18.36
CA SER A 90 1.93 2.14 -18.57
C SER A 90 1.37 1.48 -17.31
N VAL A 91 0.20 1.94 -16.88
CA VAL A 91 -0.42 1.58 -15.60
C VAL A 91 -1.87 1.16 -15.76
N HIS A 92 -2.37 0.41 -14.78
CA HIS A 92 -3.78 0.08 -14.64
C HIS A 92 -4.50 1.17 -13.85
N ARG A 93 -5.29 2.00 -14.53
CA ARG A 93 -6.06 3.07 -13.89
C ARG A 93 -7.28 2.50 -13.17
N ARG A 94 -7.44 2.82 -11.89
CA ARG A 94 -8.58 2.41 -11.06
C ARG A 94 -9.12 3.57 -10.24
N SER A 95 -10.42 3.54 -9.98
CA SER A 95 -11.05 4.54 -9.11
C SER A 95 -10.64 4.35 -7.64
N GLY A 96 -10.68 5.43 -6.87
CA GLY A 96 -10.49 5.36 -5.42
C GLY A 96 -11.49 4.43 -4.74
N LEU A 97 -12.73 4.34 -5.26
CA LEU A 97 -13.75 3.41 -4.74
C LEU A 97 -13.34 1.94 -4.93
N TRP A 98 -12.73 1.60 -6.07
CA TRP A 98 -12.22 0.25 -6.31
C TRP A 98 -11.17 -0.13 -5.25
N TYR A 99 -10.19 0.75 -5.02
CA TYR A 99 -9.16 0.52 -4.01
C TYR A 99 -9.73 0.44 -2.59
N ARG A 100 -10.66 1.35 -2.22
CA ARG A 100 -11.30 1.31 -0.90
C ARG A 100 -12.05 0.01 -0.65
N ARG A 101 -12.72 -0.55 -1.66
CA ARG A 101 -13.40 -1.85 -1.54
C ARG A 101 -12.40 -2.99 -1.36
N ALA A 102 -11.34 -3.05 -2.16
CA ALA A 102 -10.33 -4.10 -2.07
C ALA A 102 -9.55 -4.03 -0.74
N LEU A 103 -9.18 -2.83 -0.30
CA LEU A 103 -8.47 -2.60 0.98
C LEU A 103 -9.37 -2.84 2.18
N GLY A 104 -10.65 -2.52 2.08
CA GLY A 104 -11.62 -2.59 3.16
C GLY A 104 -11.86 -4.00 3.72
N GLU A 105 -11.49 -5.03 2.98
CA GLU A 105 -11.50 -6.41 3.49
C GLU A 105 -10.47 -6.63 4.60
N HIS A 106 -9.36 -5.88 4.57
CA HIS A 106 -8.20 -6.09 5.45
C HIS A 106 -7.88 -4.90 6.34
N PHE A 107 -8.27 -3.70 5.93
CA PHE A 107 -7.86 -2.45 6.56
C PHE A 107 -9.05 -1.51 6.80
N ARG A 108 -8.84 -0.55 7.71
CA ARG A 108 -9.69 0.63 7.87
C ARG A 108 -8.91 1.86 7.43
N GLN A 109 -9.50 2.70 6.59
CA GLN A 109 -8.88 3.96 6.19
C GLN A 109 -8.88 4.94 7.36
N ILE A 110 -7.71 5.55 7.63
CA ILE A 110 -7.57 6.61 8.65
C ILE A 110 -7.57 7.97 7.96
N GLY A 111 -6.76 8.15 6.92
CA GLY A 111 -6.54 9.40 6.19
C GLY A 111 -5.06 9.67 5.98
N GLY A 112 -4.72 10.61 5.09
CA GLY A 112 -3.33 10.94 4.80
C GLY A 112 -2.49 9.79 4.28
N GLY A 113 -3.11 8.84 3.57
CA GLY A 113 -2.45 7.63 3.09
C GLY A 113 -2.33 6.50 4.12
N LEU A 114 -2.78 6.72 5.36
CA LEU A 114 -2.67 5.73 6.44
C LEU A 114 -3.91 4.83 6.52
N TRP A 115 -3.64 3.55 6.74
CA TRP A 115 -4.61 2.48 6.91
C TRP A 115 -4.26 1.67 8.16
N LEU A 116 -5.28 1.33 8.95
CA LEU A 116 -5.14 0.48 10.14
C LEU A 116 -5.51 -0.96 9.78
N SER A 117 -4.65 -1.91 10.09
CA SER A 117 -4.97 -3.34 9.98
C SER A 117 -6.19 -3.66 10.83
N ARG A 118 -7.13 -4.45 10.30
CA ARG A 118 -8.29 -4.92 11.07
C ARG A 118 -7.92 -5.81 12.24
N ASP A 119 -6.74 -6.44 12.18
CA ASP A 119 -6.19 -7.27 13.24
C ASP A 119 -5.37 -6.47 14.27
N SER A 120 -5.25 -5.14 14.10
CA SER A 120 -4.47 -4.31 15.00
C SER A 120 -5.12 -4.21 16.37
N ALA A 121 -4.30 -4.35 17.41
CA ALA A 121 -4.70 -4.10 18.79
C ALA A 121 -4.50 -2.64 19.23
N VAL A 122 -4.02 -1.76 18.34
CA VAL A 122 -3.85 -0.33 18.64
C VAL A 122 -5.23 0.29 18.83
N PRO A 123 -5.52 0.89 19.99
CA PRO A 123 -6.77 1.60 20.21
C PRO A 123 -6.78 2.90 19.40
N MET A 124 -7.89 3.21 18.77
CA MET A 124 -8.11 4.45 18.04
C MET A 124 -9.24 5.23 18.67
N TYR A 125 -9.02 6.50 18.96
CA TYR A 125 -10.05 7.40 19.45
C TYR A 125 -10.96 7.89 18.31
N GLU A 126 -12.12 8.38 18.65
CA GLU A 126 -13.15 8.78 17.67
C GLU A 126 -12.61 9.76 16.62
N LEU A 127 -11.82 10.77 17.02
CA LEU A 127 -11.30 11.78 16.10
C LEU A 127 -10.08 11.32 15.27
N GLU A 128 -9.51 10.15 15.57
CA GLU A 128 -8.42 9.55 14.79
C GLU A 128 -8.95 8.71 13.62
N MET A 129 -10.25 8.47 13.59
CA MET A 129 -10.93 7.71 12.56
C MET A 129 -11.79 8.64 11.69
N PRO A 130 -11.93 8.34 10.38
CA PRO A 130 -12.85 9.10 9.55
C PRO A 130 -14.28 8.96 10.09
N ALA A 131 -15.07 10.03 9.97
CA ALA A 131 -16.47 9.98 10.34
C ALA A 131 -17.18 8.82 9.59
N PRO A 132 -18.11 8.10 10.25
CA PRO A 132 -18.89 7.08 9.57
C PRO A 132 -19.65 7.69 8.40
N ALA A 133 -19.67 6.98 7.28
CA ALA A 133 -20.45 7.42 6.13
C ALA A 133 -21.89 7.65 6.56
N ARG A 134 -22.42 8.84 6.28
CA ARG A 134 -23.86 9.11 6.52
C ARG A 134 -24.65 8.12 5.65
N ARG A 135 -25.52 7.39 6.30
CA ARG A 135 -26.50 6.50 5.64
C ARG A 135 -27.53 7.32 4.88
#